data_7c15e77714eafe4274f0114fcc47ad64
#
_entry.id   7c15e77714eafe4274f0114fcc47ad64
#
_cell.length_a   1.000
_cell.length_b   1.000
_cell.length_c   1.000
_cell.angle_alpha   90.00
_cell.angle_beta   90.00
_cell.angle_gamma   90.00
#
_symmetry.space_group_name_H-M   'P 1'
#
loop_
_entity.id
_entity.type
_entity.pdbx_description
1 polymer ?
#
loop_
_entity_poly.entity_id
_entity_poly.type
_entity_poly.pdbx_seq_one_letter_code
_entity_poly.pdbx_strand_id
1 'polypeptide(L)'
;MSIPGTPLLPAALLALAGLLGGCGDDTRPTAAPRSATLAPADKALAKIYDNSCKTCHANPASGAPQAGDVDAWRPRVAQGADSLLDHSINGYKGMPPMGMCMQCSEEEFLALVSFMSGQPIQ
;
A
#
# COMPACT_ATOMS: atom_id res chain seq x y z
N MET A 1 21.48 19.87 82.00
CA MET A 1 22.44 18.76 82.06
C MET A 1 22.23 17.91 80.85
N SER A 2 23.29 17.68 80.11
CA SER A 2 23.48 16.65 79.12
C SER A 2 22.72 16.74 77.83
N ILE A 3 23.37 17.31 76.85
CA ILE A 3 23.22 16.99 75.46
C ILE A 3 24.05 15.76 75.20
N PRO A 4 23.59 14.78 74.43
CA PRO A 4 24.34 14.52 73.22
C PRO A 4 23.50 13.95 72.06
N GLY A 5 24.06 14.13 70.95
CA GLY A 5 24.27 13.07 69.98
C GLY A 5 23.54 13.27 68.68
N THR A 6 24.19 13.95 67.79
CA THR A 6 23.91 13.88 66.35
C THR A 6 24.36 12.55 65.78
N PRO A 7 23.56 11.82 65.03
CA PRO A 7 24.13 10.85 64.10
C PRO A 7 24.09 11.37 62.65
N LEU A 8 25.21 11.14 62.04
CA LEU A 8 25.56 11.37 60.63
C LEU A 8 24.59 10.69 59.68
N LEU A 9 24.15 11.48 58.70
CA LEU A 9 23.48 10.95 57.51
C LEU A 9 24.50 10.28 56.58
N PRO A 10 24.24 9.10 56.13
CA PRO A 10 24.97 8.57 54.98
C PRO A 10 24.42 9.16 53.67
N ALA A 11 25.31 9.66 52.85
CA ALA A 11 25.03 10.12 51.51
C ALA A 11 24.47 9.01 50.64
N ALA A 12 23.22 9.15 50.22
CA ALA A 12 22.66 8.31 49.21
C ALA A 12 23.18 8.74 47.81
N LEU A 13 24.06 7.91 47.27
CA LEU A 13 24.45 7.99 45.85
C LEU A 13 23.25 7.66 45.00
N LEU A 14 22.66 8.64 44.38
CA LEU A 14 21.70 8.46 43.28
C LEU A 14 22.48 8.04 42.04
N ALA A 15 22.50 6.77 41.74
CA ALA A 15 22.92 6.25 40.46
C ALA A 15 21.86 6.60 39.42
N LEU A 16 22.16 7.63 38.60
CA LEU A 16 21.37 8.00 37.43
C LEU A 16 21.62 6.98 36.31
N ALA A 17 20.84 5.91 36.30
CA ALA A 17 20.84 4.97 35.19
C ALA A 17 20.25 5.63 33.96
N GLY A 18 21.09 6.07 33.03
CA GLY A 18 20.71 6.57 31.74
C GLY A 18 20.03 5.47 30.93
N LEU A 19 18.72 5.60 30.73
CA LEU A 19 17.97 4.86 29.74
C LEU A 19 18.36 5.39 28.36
N LEU A 20 19.38 4.82 27.78
CA LEU A 20 19.65 4.91 26.34
C LEU A 20 18.58 4.06 25.66
N GLY A 21 17.44 4.67 25.37
CA GLY A 21 16.46 4.14 24.45
C GLY A 21 17.10 4.03 23.07
N GLY A 22 17.62 2.86 22.74
CA GLY A 22 18.03 2.57 21.39
C GLY A 22 16.82 2.69 20.47
N CYS A 23 16.84 3.64 19.53
CA CYS A 23 16.03 3.56 18.33
C CYS A 23 16.44 2.27 17.62
N GLY A 24 15.66 1.21 17.80
CA GLY A 24 15.80 0.02 17.01
C GLY A 24 15.53 0.40 15.57
N ASP A 25 16.58 0.36 14.77
CA ASP A 25 16.47 0.39 13.33
C ASP A 25 15.82 -0.93 12.93
N ASP A 26 14.49 -0.91 12.83
CA ASP A 26 13.70 -2.01 12.30
C ASP A 26 13.96 -2.11 10.79
N THR A 27 15.16 -2.48 10.43
CA THR A 27 15.52 -2.93 9.09
C THR A 27 14.96 -4.35 8.87
N ARG A 28 13.67 -4.54 9.19
CA ARG A 28 12.94 -5.69 8.66
C ARG A 28 12.80 -5.44 7.17
N PRO A 29 13.26 -6.34 6.29
CA PRO A 29 13.00 -6.24 4.87
C PRO A 29 11.50 -6.07 4.69
N THR A 30 11.06 -4.91 4.24
CA THR A 30 9.64 -4.66 3.95
C THR A 30 9.31 -5.61 2.82
N ALA A 31 8.56 -6.67 3.11
CA ALA A 31 8.10 -7.58 2.07
C ALA A 31 7.43 -6.75 0.97
N ALA A 32 7.76 -7.05 -0.28
CA ALA A 32 7.16 -6.34 -1.41
C ALA A 32 5.63 -6.34 -1.27
N PRO A 33 4.95 -5.24 -1.59
CA PRO A 33 3.50 -5.20 -1.52
C PRO A 33 2.90 -6.38 -2.29
N ARG A 34 1.84 -6.98 -1.77
CA ARG A 34 1.16 -8.12 -2.42
C ARG A 34 0.82 -7.80 -3.88
N SER A 35 0.40 -6.58 -4.15
CA SER A 35 0.10 -6.08 -5.49
C SER A 35 1.26 -6.23 -6.48
N ALA A 36 2.52 -6.12 -6.02
CA ALA A 36 3.70 -6.22 -6.87
C ALA A 36 3.94 -7.63 -7.45
N THR A 37 3.41 -8.67 -6.79
CA THR A 37 3.59 -10.08 -7.18
C THR A 37 2.39 -10.65 -7.93
N LEU A 38 1.26 -9.92 -8.00
CA LEU A 38 0.07 -10.37 -8.70
C LEU A 38 0.22 -10.20 -10.21
N ALA A 39 -0.29 -11.19 -10.95
CA ALA A 39 -0.40 -11.14 -12.40
C ALA A 39 -1.66 -11.88 -12.85
N PRO A 40 -2.30 -11.46 -13.97
CA PRO A 40 -3.36 -12.23 -14.59
C PRO A 40 -2.90 -13.66 -14.97
N ALA A 41 -3.81 -14.63 -14.92
CA ALA A 41 -3.51 -16.00 -15.33
C ALA A 41 -3.32 -16.13 -16.84
N ASP A 42 -4.06 -15.36 -17.62
CA ASP A 42 -3.87 -15.28 -19.06
C ASP A 42 -2.57 -14.55 -19.39
N LYS A 43 -1.71 -15.17 -20.22
CA LYS A 43 -0.37 -14.64 -20.52
C LYS A 43 -0.39 -13.37 -21.35
N ALA A 44 -1.37 -13.21 -22.26
CA ALA A 44 -1.49 -11.99 -23.05
C ALA A 44 -1.92 -10.82 -22.16
N LEU A 45 -2.94 -11.05 -21.33
CA LEU A 45 -3.42 -10.07 -20.36
C LEU A 45 -2.34 -9.70 -19.31
N ALA A 46 -1.55 -10.69 -18.86
CA ALA A 46 -0.43 -10.45 -17.95
C ALA A 46 0.63 -9.53 -18.58
N LYS A 47 0.93 -9.71 -19.85
CA LYS A 47 1.86 -8.85 -20.59
C LYS A 47 1.33 -7.42 -20.71
N ILE A 48 0.03 -7.25 -20.97
CA ILE A 48 -0.61 -5.93 -21.00
C ILE A 48 -0.52 -5.28 -19.63
N TYR A 49 -0.91 -6.02 -18.58
CA TYR A 49 -0.84 -5.56 -17.19
C TYR A 49 0.57 -5.08 -16.80
N ASP A 50 1.58 -5.89 -17.09
CA ASP A 50 2.99 -5.58 -16.74
C ASP A 50 3.50 -4.30 -17.43
N ASN A 51 3.06 -4.04 -18.67
CA ASN A 51 3.53 -2.91 -19.46
C ASN A 51 2.71 -1.62 -19.26
N SER A 52 1.59 -1.68 -18.55
CA SER A 52 0.68 -0.53 -18.39
C SER A 52 0.21 -0.37 -16.94
N CYS A 53 -0.81 -1.09 -16.53
CA CYS A 53 -1.54 -0.91 -15.26
C CYS A 53 -0.65 -1.08 -14.03
N LYS A 54 0.27 -2.03 -14.06
CA LYS A 54 1.13 -2.42 -12.93
C LYS A 54 1.98 -1.28 -12.41
N THR A 55 2.42 -0.37 -13.28
CA THR A 55 3.26 0.78 -12.91
C THR A 55 2.65 1.58 -11.75
N CYS A 56 1.33 1.74 -11.77
CA CYS A 56 0.60 2.46 -10.72
C CYS A 56 -0.11 1.51 -9.75
N HIS A 57 -0.81 0.49 -10.28
CA HIS A 57 -1.65 -0.39 -9.46
C HIS A 57 -0.89 -1.47 -8.69
N ALA A 58 0.43 -1.55 -8.84
CA ALA A 58 1.32 -2.34 -7.99
C ALA A 58 2.32 -1.48 -7.20
N ASN A 59 2.15 -0.17 -7.23
CA ASN A 59 2.99 0.79 -6.53
C ASN A 59 2.16 1.58 -5.51
N PRO A 60 2.28 1.31 -4.21
CA PRO A 60 1.52 2.02 -3.17
C PRO A 60 1.75 3.53 -3.15
N ALA A 61 2.92 4.00 -3.60
CA ALA A 61 3.24 5.43 -3.64
C ALA A 61 2.50 6.19 -4.75
N SER A 62 1.88 5.50 -5.71
CA SER A 62 1.14 6.12 -6.81
C SER A 62 -0.20 6.75 -6.39
N GLY A 63 -0.75 6.32 -5.25
CA GLY A 63 -2.09 6.69 -4.82
C GLY A 63 -3.22 5.97 -5.59
N ALA A 64 -2.89 5.10 -6.55
CA ALA A 64 -3.86 4.25 -7.24
C ALA A 64 -4.37 3.13 -6.32
N PRO A 65 -5.61 2.64 -6.50
CA PRO A 65 -6.07 1.43 -5.80
C PRO A 65 -5.18 0.25 -6.21
N GLN A 66 -4.60 -0.42 -5.22
CA GLN A 66 -3.64 -1.49 -5.50
C GLN A 66 -4.34 -2.75 -6.00
N ALA A 67 -3.71 -3.46 -6.94
CA ALA A 67 -4.22 -4.73 -7.41
C ALA A 67 -4.37 -5.73 -6.24
N GLY A 68 -5.54 -6.36 -6.14
CA GLY A 68 -5.89 -7.28 -5.06
C GLY A 68 -6.36 -6.62 -3.75
N ASP A 69 -6.41 -5.29 -3.67
CA ASP A 69 -7.01 -4.57 -2.55
C ASP A 69 -8.52 -4.42 -2.74
N VAL A 70 -9.25 -5.47 -2.38
CA VAL A 70 -10.71 -5.55 -2.56
C VAL A 70 -11.44 -4.39 -1.87
N ASP A 71 -10.95 -3.90 -0.74
CA ASP A 71 -11.60 -2.82 0.00
C ASP A 71 -11.44 -1.48 -0.72
N ALA A 72 -10.26 -1.20 -1.25
CA ALA A 72 -10.03 0.00 -2.06
C ALA A 72 -10.82 -0.04 -3.38
N TRP A 73 -11.02 -1.23 -3.96
CA TRP A 73 -11.77 -1.39 -5.20
C TRP A 73 -13.29 -1.38 -5.02
N ARG A 74 -13.81 -1.82 -3.88
CA ARG A 74 -15.26 -1.94 -3.62
C ARG A 74 -16.09 -0.71 -4.01
N PRO A 75 -15.76 0.54 -3.59
CA PRO A 75 -16.54 1.71 -3.96
C PRO A 75 -16.44 2.07 -5.45
N ARG A 76 -15.42 1.57 -6.15
CA ARG A 76 -15.23 1.77 -7.58
C ARG A 76 -16.07 0.77 -8.38
N VAL A 77 -15.97 -0.49 -8.02
CA VAL A 77 -16.78 -1.57 -8.63
C VAL A 77 -18.28 -1.31 -8.46
N ALA A 78 -18.69 -0.73 -7.33
CA ALA A 78 -20.09 -0.36 -7.09
C ALA A 78 -20.65 0.68 -8.06
N GLN A 79 -19.80 1.37 -8.84
CA GLN A 79 -20.23 2.31 -9.88
C GLN A 79 -20.65 1.62 -11.19
N GLY A 80 -20.36 0.33 -11.33
CA GLY A 80 -20.68 -0.49 -12.49
C GLY A 80 -19.63 -0.50 -13.60
N ALA A 81 -19.77 -1.44 -14.53
CA ALA A 81 -18.81 -1.68 -15.61
C ALA A 81 -18.61 -0.45 -16.50
N ASP A 82 -19.71 0.19 -16.91
CA ASP A 82 -19.68 1.35 -17.81
C ASP A 82 -18.85 2.50 -17.23
N SER A 83 -19.03 2.79 -15.92
CA SER A 83 -18.26 3.85 -15.25
C SER A 83 -16.78 3.49 -15.12
N LEU A 84 -16.46 2.23 -14.85
CA LEU A 84 -15.08 1.77 -14.77
C LEU A 84 -14.38 1.81 -16.12
N LEU A 85 -15.11 1.44 -17.18
CA LEU A 85 -14.61 1.50 -18.55
C LEU A 85 -14.40 2.95 -19.00
N ASP A 86 -15.38 3.82 -18.75
CA ASP A 86 -15.26 5.25 -19.04
C ASP A 86 -14.04 5.88 -18.35
N HIS A 87 -13.85 5.60 -17.06
CA HIS A 87 -12.68 6.08 -16.32
C HIS A 87 -11.35 5.54 -16.86
N SER A 88 -11.36 4.32 -17.38
CA SER A 88 -10.16 3.70 -17.95
C SER A 88 -9.82 4.33 -19.32
N ILE A 89 -10.81 4.56 -20.15
CA ILE A 89 -10.64 5.12 -21.49
C ILE A 89 -10.32 6.62 -21.45
N ASN A 90 -11.10 7.40 -20.71
CA ASN A 90 -10.98 8.84 -20.67
C ASN A 90 -10.00 9.36 -19.61
N GLY A 91 -9.57 8.49 -18.72
CA GLY A 91 -8.78 8.84 -17.55
C GLY A 91 -9.64 9.29 -16.37
N TYR A 92 -9.12 9.15 -15.17
CA TYR A 92 -9.85 9.51 -13.95
C TYR A 92 -8.90 9.93 -12.83
N LYS A 93 -9.04 11.16 -12.35
CA LYS A 93 -8.13 11.74 -11.34
C LYS A 93 -6.66 11.62 -11.79
N GLY A 94 -5.83 10.86 -11.06
CA GLY A 94 -4.43 10.64 -11.43
C GLY A 94 -4.20 9.55 -12.48
N MET A 95 -5.23 8.81 -12.90
CA MET A 95 -5.11 7.80 -13.93
C MET A 95 -5.14 8.47 -15.33
N PRO A 96 -4.11 8.25 -16.16
CA PRO A 96 -4.12 8.82 -17.52
C PRO A 96 -5.15 8.13 -18.43
N PRO A 97 -5.60 8.79 -19.51
CA PRO A 97 -6.43 8.16 -20.51
C PRO A 97 -5.82 6.86 -21.03
N MET A 98 -6.66 5.86 -21.26
CA MET A 98 -6.28 4.51 -21.69
C MET A 98 -5.38 3.75 -20.68
N GLY A 99 -5.11 4.28 -19.50
CA GLY A 99 -4.24 3.64 -18.52
C GLY A 99 -2.84 3.28 -19.07
N MET A 100 -2.33 4.05 -20.06
CA MET A 100 -1.12 3.77 -20.83
C MET A 100 -1.20 2.53 -21.74
N CYS A 101 -2.39 1.99 -21.98
CA CYS A 101 -2.62 0.89 -22.92
C CYS A 101 -3.43 1.35 -24.14
N MET A 102 -2.79 2.10 -25.05
CA MET A 102 -3.45 2.69 -26.19
C MET A 102 -4.08 1.71 -27.18
N GLN A 103 -3.65 0.44 -27.14
CA GLN A 103 -4.12 -0.64 -28.02
C GLN A 103 -5.15 -1.56 -27.35
N CYS A 104 -5.46 -1.36 -26.05
CA CYS A 104 -6.38 -2.22 -25.33
C CYS A 104 -7.83 -2.07 -25.84
N SER A 105 -8.49 -3.21 -25.97
CA SER A 105 -9.93 -3.26 -26.19
C SER A 105 -10.71 -3.03 -24.90
N GLU A 106 -12.01 -2.78 -25.03
CA GLU A 106 -12.92 -2.65 -23.89
C GLU A 106 -12.96 -3.93 -23.05
N GLU A 107 -12.97 -5.10 -23.70
CA GLU A 107 -12.93 -6.38 -23.00
C GLU A 107 -11.65 -6.57 -22.21
N GLU A 108 -10.50 -6.15 -22.77
CA GLU A 108 -9.22 -6.23 -22.06
C GLU A 108 -9.21 -5.28 -20.85
N PHE A 109 -9.78 -4.07 -20.96
CA PHE A 109 -9.92 -3.19 -19.81
C PHE A 109 -10.79 -3.81 -18.72
N LEU A 110 -11.96 -4.34 -19.06
CA LEU A 110 -12.85 -4.99 -18.08
C LEU A 110 -12.19 -6.21 -17.43
N ALA A 111 -11.46 -7.01 -18.21
CA ALA A 111 -10.72 -8.16 -17.68
C ALA A 111 -9.59 -7.71 -16.73
N LEU A 112 -8.87 -6.64 -17.06
CA LEU A 112 -7.83 -6.07 -16.20
C LEU A 112 -8.40 -5.48 -14.91
N VAL A 113 -9.52 -4.77 -15.00
CA VAL A 113 -10.21 -4.23 -13.81
C VAL A 113 -10.74 -5.37 -12.95
N SER A 114 -11.32 -6.42 -13.54
CA SER A 114 -11.75 -7.62 -12.81
C SER A 114 -10.57 -8.28 -12.07
N PHE A 115 -9.45 -8.41 -12.75
CA PHE A 115 -8.23 -8.95 -12.14
C PHE A 115 -7.74 -8.09 -10.97
N MET A 116 -7.60 -6.77 -11.16
CA MET A 116 -7.09 -5.87 -10.13
C MET A 116 -8.02 -5.73 -8.94
N SER A 117 -9.33 -5.71 -9.19
CA SER A 117 -10.34 -5.59 -8.13
C SER A 117 -10.58 -6.91 -7.37
N GLY A 118 -10.21 -8.06 -7.97
CA GLY A 118 -10.56 -9.37 -7.46
C GLY A 118 -12.06 -9.68 -7.53
N GLN A 119 -12.81 -8.96 -8.38
CA GLN A 119 -14.26 -9.09 -8.53
C GLN A 119 -14.62 -9.15 -10.01
N PRO A 120 -15.63 -9.95 -10.38
CA PRO A 120 -16.13 -9.95 -11.75
C PRO A 120 -16.75 -8.58 -12.07
N ILE A 121 -16.39 -8.02 -13.22
CA ILE A 121 -16.96 -6.79 -13.75
C ILE A 121 -17.81 -7.16 -14.96
N GLN A 122 -19.10 -6.84 -14.88
CA GLN A 122 -20.11 -7.13 -15.91
C GLN A 122 -20.95 -5.89 -16.17
#